data_0dca769874e9558cc5ab7628ad45eb02
#
_entry.id   0dca769874e9558cc5ab7628ad45eb02
#
_cell.length_a   1.000
_cell.length_b   1.000
_cell.length_c   1.000
_cell.angle_alpha   90.00
_cell.angle_beta   90.00
_cell.angle_gamma   90.00
#
_symmetry.space_group_name_H-M   'P 1'
#
loop_
_entity.id
_entity.type
_entity.pdbx_description
1 polymer ?
#
loop_
_entity_poly.entity_id
_entity_poly.type
_entity_poly.pdbx_seq_one_letter_code
_entity_poly.pdbx_strand_id
1 'polypeptide(L)'
;MNDISKHISYREGVLSNTATRLNIDNIPDNYQLANMEAIALNIFEPLRDWVRGPVKINSFFRSVDLNTAIGGSSRSQHCEGRAIDIDDTFGYKTNAEMYNYIKDNLNFDQLIWEFGNDTNPDWVHISYVSEDQNRKRCLKAERKDGKAVYSII
;
A
#
# COMPACT_ATOMS: atom_id res chain seq x y z
N MET A 1 -0.90 18.48 12.02
CA MET A 1 -0.47 18.00 10.70
C MET A 1 -1.68 17.93 9.78
N ASN A 2 -1.51 18.36 8.54
CA ASN A 2 -2.56 18.27 7.55
C ASN A 2 -2.81 16.83 7.13
N ASP A 3 -4.06 16.53 6.71
CA ASP A 3 -4.37 15.22 6.14
C ASP A 3 -3.55 14.98 4.87
N ILE A 4 -3.27 13.71 4.60
CA ILE A 4 -2.57 13.27 3.38
C ILE A 4 -3.47 13.51 2.16
N SER A 5 -4.74 13.15 2.30
CA SER A 5 -5.77 13.37 1.27
C SER A 5 -7.13 13.44 1.94
N LYS A 6 -8.19 13.60 1.13
CA LYS A 6 -9.56 13.72 1.64
C LYS A 6 -9.95 12.60 2.61
N HIS A 7 -9.53 11.35 2.34
CA HIS A 7 -9.92 10.18 3.14
C HIS A 7 -8.75 9.52 3.87
N ILE A 8 -7.56 10.12 3.87
CA ILE A 8 -6.41 9.62 4.62
C ILE A 8 -5.88 10.73 5.52
N SER A 9 -6.04 10.56 6.84
CA SER A 9 -5.42 11.46 7.80
C SER A 9 -3.91 11.24 7.86
N TYR A 10 -3.16 12.22 8.35
CA TYR A 10 -1.73 12.06 8.62
C TYR A 10 -1.50 10.87 9.57
N ARG A 11 -2.32 10.76 10.62
CA ARG A 11 -2.21 9.68 11.60
C ARG A 11 -2.34 8.31 10.93
N GLU A 12 -3.31 8.12 10.04
CA GLU A 12 -3.46 6.87 9.31
C GLU A 12 -2.25 6.58 8.43
N GLY A 13 -1.68 7.61 7.82
CA GLY A 13 -0.51 7.47 6.95
C GLY A 13 0.74 6.98 7.65
N VAL A 14 0.87 7.23 8.95
CA VAL A 14 2.07 6.88 9.76
C VAL A 14 1.78 5.83 10.81
N LEU A 15 0.54 5.36 10.94
CA LEU A 15 0.14 4.44 11.99
C LEU A 15 0.83 3.08 11.82
N SER A 16 1.44 2.62 12.89
CA SER A 16 2.04 1.29 12.98
C SER A 16 2.04 0.83 14.42
N ASN A 17 1.34 -0.29 14.68
CA ASN A 17 1.34 -0.91 16.02
C ASN A 17 2.74 -1.36 16.42
N THR A 18 3.54 -1.84 15.47
CA THR A 18 4.91 -2.25 15.72
C THR A 18 5.78 -1.06 16.10
N ALA A 19 5.67 0.06 15.38
CA ALA A 19 6.41 1.27 15.71
C ALA A 19 6.09 1.76 17.13
N THR A 20 4.81 1.75 17.50
CA THR A 20 4.37 2.14 18.83
C THR A 20 4.93 1.20 19.91
N ARG A 21 4.82 -0.11 19.69
CA ARG A 21 5.29 -1.12 20.65
C ARG A 21 6.80 -1.08 20.84
N LEU A 22 7.57 -0.86 19.77
CA LEU A 22 9.03 -0.83 19.82
C LEU A 22 9.60 0.58 20.02
N ASN A 23 8.74 1.57 20.16
CA ASN A 23 9.12 2.98 20.32
C ASN A 23 10.03 3.46 19.18
N ILE A 24 9.64 3.14 17.95
CA ILE A 24 10.33 3.55 16.74
C ILE A 24 9.62 4.78 16.17
N ASP A 25 10.38 5.84 15.86
CA ASP A 25 9.85 7.01 15.17
C ASP A 25 9.46 6.63 13.74
N ASN A 26 8.23 6.93 13.35
CA ASN A 26 7.72 6.67 12.01
C ASN A 26 7.21 7.98 11.40
N ILE A 27 8.16 8.88 11.10
CA ILE A 27 7.88 10.26 10.70
C ILE A 27 8.47 10.49 9.31
N PRO A 28 7.61 10.76 8.29
CA PRO A 28 8.09 11.04 6.95
C PRO A 28 8.70 12.44 6.86
N ASP A 29 9.74 12.58 6.05
CA ASP A 29 10.26 13.89 5.65
C ASP A 29 9.38 14.52 4.57
N ASN A 30 9.70 15.72 4.13
CA ASN A 30 8.90 16.44 3.13
C ASN A 30 8.84 15.73 1.78
N TYR A 31 9.94 15.10 1.37
CA TYR A 31 9.99 14.33 0.13
C TYR A 31 9.09 13.09 0.20
N GLN A 32 9.17 12.35 1.30
CA GLN A 32 8.34 11.18 1.52
C GLN A 32 6.86 11.56 1.63
N LEU A 33 6.56 12.66 2.32
CA LEU A 33 5.20 13.15 2.47
C LEU A 33 4.58 13.54 1.11
N ALA A 34 5.36 14.19 0.23
CA ALA A 34 4.91 14.52 -1.11
C ALA A 34 4.60 13.26 -1.93
N ASN A 35 5.42 12.20 -1.78
CA ASN A 35 5.15 10.91 -2.42
C ASN A 35 3.87 10.26 -1.89
N MET A 36 3.63 10.36 -0.58
CA MET A 36 2.39 9.87 0.04
C MET A 36 1.16 10.59 -0.53
N GLU A 37 1.24 11.90 -0.68
CA GLU A 37 0.16 12.67 -1.28
C GLU A 37 -0.10 12.26 -2.73
N ALA A 38 0.95 11.98 -3.51
CA ALA A 38 0.83 11.58 -4.90
C ALA A 38 0.11 10.23 -5.06
N ILE A 39 0.48 9.21 -4.29
CA ILE A 39 -0.21 7.92 -4.36
C ILE A 39 -1.64 8.02 -3.81
N ALA A 40 -1.85 8.84 -2.79
CA ALA A 40 -3.19 9.05 -2.26
C ALA A 40 -4.12 9.64 -3.33
N LEU A 41 -3.68 10.69 -4.02
CA LEU A 41 -4.49 11.37 -5.04
C LEU A 41 -4.71 10.52 -6.30
N ASN A 42 -3.71 9.77 -6.71
CA ASN A 42 -3.76 9.04 -7.99
C ASN A 42 -4.28 7.61 -7.85
N ILE A 43 -4.20 7.01 -6.69
CA ILE A 43 -4.60 5.61 -6.45
C ILE A 43 -5.72 5.52 -5.41
N PHE A 44 -5.47 5.99 -4.19
CA PHE A 44 -6.40 5.72 -3.08
C PHE A 44 -7.72 6.46 -3.25
N GLU A 45 -7.71 7.75 -3.56
CA GLU A 45 -8.96 8.51 -3.67
C GLU A 45 -9.86 8.04 -4.83
N PRO A 46 -9.32 7.80 -6.05
CA PRO A 46 -10.14 7.20 -7.12
C PRO A 46 -10.71 5.82 -6.76
N LEU A 47 -9.91 4.98 -6.10
CA LEU A 47 -10.38 3.67 -5.62
C LEU A 47 -11.49 3.85 -4.58
N ARG A 48 -11.29 4.73 -3.62
CA ARG A 48 -12.24 5.02 -2.55
C ARG A 48 -13.59 5.49 -3.10
N ASP A 49 -13.56 6.33 -4.14
CA ASP A 49 -14.77 6.80 -4.81
C ASP A 49 -15.52 5.64 -5.49
N TRP A 50 -14.80 4.75 -6.13
CA TRP A 50 -15.41 3.57 -6.77
C TRP A 50 -15.97 2.59 -5.74
N VAL A 51 -15.25 2.36 -4.65
CA VAL A 51 -15.67 1.45 -3.57
C VAL A 51 -16.96 1.94 -2.89
N ARG A 52 -17.15 3.25 -2.79
CA ARG A 52 -18.30 3.90 -2.13
C ARG A 52 -18.40 3.59 -0.65
N GLY A 53 -17.27 3.44 0.01
CA GLY A 53 -17.19 3.18 1.43
C GLY A 53 -15.74 3.13 1.89
N PRO A 54 -15.48 3.13 3.20
CA PRO A 54 -14.11 3.12 3.70
C PRO A 54 -13.33 1.89 3.26
N VAL A 55 -12.05 2.12 2.99
CA VAL A 55 -11.07 1.08 2.66
C VAL A 55 -10.03 1.07 3.77
N LYS A 56 -9.75 -0.10 4.33
CA LYS A 56 -8.76 -0.25 5.40
C LYS A 56 -7.36 -0.09 4.84
N ILE A 57 -6.56 0.75 5.51
CA ILE A 57 -5.13 0.88 5.24
C ILE A 57 -4.39 0.07 6.30
N ASN A 58 -3.68 -0.98 5.86
CA ASN A 58 -2.88 -1.82 6.76
C ASN A 58 -1.49 -1.24 7.01
N SER A 59 -0.90 -0.60 5.99
CA SER A 59 0.43 0.01 6.07
C SER A 59 0.56 1.05 4.98
N PHE A 60 1.14 2.19 5.31
CA PHE A 60 1.43 3.23 4.34
C PHE A 60 2.91 3.62 4.45
N PHE A 61 3.24 4.68 5.17
CA PHE A 61 4.65 5.05 5.35
C PHE A 61 5.32 4.15 6.38
N ARG A 62 6.53 3.71 6.07
CA ARG A 62 7.43 3.02 7.01
C ARG A 62 8.79 3.69 7.01
N SER A 63 9.27 4.12 8.18
CA SER A 63 10.66 4.53 8.32
C SER A 63 11.59 3.33 8.05
N VAL A 64 12.84 3.60 7.72
CA VAL A 64 13.84 2.55 7.49
C VAL A 64 13.97 1.64 8.72
N ASP A 65 13.99 2.23 9.93
CA ASP A 65 14.09 1.47 11.17
C ASP A 65 12.88 0.57 11.39
N LEU A 66 11.68 1.07 11.15
CA LEU A 66 10.46 0.26 11.23
C LEU A 66 10.48 -0.87 10.21
N ASN A 67 10.85 -0.57 8.98
CA ASN A 67 10.91 -1.56 7.91
C ASN A 67 11.89 -2.69 8.25
N THR A 68 13.05 -2.35 8.81
CA THR A 68 14.02 -3.33 9.28
C THR A 68 13.45 -4.19 10.41
N ALA A 69 12.78 -3.57 11.37
CA ALA A 69 12.19 -4.27 12.53
C ALA A 69 11.15 -5.31 12.12
N ILE A 70 10.37 -5.04 11.06
CA ILE A 70 9.34 -5.99 10.57
C ILE A 70 9.86 -6.96 9.51
N GLY A 71 11.15 -6.88 9.15
CA GLY A 71 11.76 -7.76 8.15
C GLY A 71 11.39 -7.42 6.71
N GLY A 72 11.05 -6.17 6.44
CA GLY A 72 10.73 -5.70 5.09
C GLY A 72 11.96 -5.64 4.19
N SER A 73 11.73 -5.64 2.87
CA SER A 73 12.78 -5.49 1.87
C SER A 73 13.52 -4.16 2.05
N SER A 74 14.86 -4.17 1.92
CA SER A 74 15.65 -2.94 1.95
C SER A 74 15.31 -1.97 0.80
N ARG A 75 14.60 -2.46 -0.22
CA ARG A 75 14.15 -1.66 -1.37
C ARG A 75 12.66 -1.35 -1.32
N SER A 76 12.03 -1.46 -0.14
CA SER A 76 10.60 -1.25 0.00
C SER A 76 10.20 0.18 -0.39
N GLN A 77 9.22 0.30 -1.27
CA GLN A 77 8.65 1.59 -1.65
C GLN A 77 7.84 2.23 -0.52
N HIS A 78 7.44 1.48 0.51
CA HIS A 78 6.86 2.04 1.73
C HIS A 78 7.82 3.03 2.41
N CYS A 79 9.13 2.79 2.34
CA CYS A 79 10.13 3.67 2.93
C CYS A 79 10.28 5.00 2.20
N GLU A 80 9.83 5.07 0.96
CA GLU A 80 9.82 6.30 0.17
C GLU A 80 8.48 7.04 0.23
N GLY A 81 7.48 6.48 0.93
CA GLY A 81 6.11 6.97 0.92
C GLY A 81 5.36 6.65 -0.37
N ARG A 82 5.84 5.69 -1.16
CA ARG A 82 5.31 5.35 -2.48
C ARG A 82 4.49 4.08 -2.56
N ALA A 83 4.23 3.43 -1.43
CA ALA A 83 3.44 2.20 -1.40
C ALA A 83 2.40 2.25 -0.30
N ILE A 84 1.28 1.57 -0.54
CA ILE A 84 0.17 1.45 0.39
C ILE A 84 -0.37 0.03 0.35
N ASP A 85 -0.65 -0.56 1.51
CA ASP A 85 -1.32 -1.84 1.65
C ASP A 85 -2.75 -1.60 2.09
N ILE A 86 -3.71 -2.11 1.31
CA ILE A 86 -5.13 -1.97 1.59
C ILE A 86 -5.80 -3.32 1.80
N ASP A 87 -6.93 -3.31 2.50
CA ASP A 87 -7.65 -4.53 2.84
C ASP A 87 -9.17 -4.30 2.86
N ASP A 88 -9.91 -5.39 2.65
CA ASP A 88 -11.38 -5.41 2.56
C ASP A 88 -12.08 -5.59 3.92
N THR A 89 -11.41 -5.21 5.00
CA THR A 89 -11.90 -5.35 6.38
C THR A 89 -13.31 -4.81 6.57
N PHE A 90 -13.67 -3.71 5.90
CA PHE A 90 -14.96 -3.06 6.05
C PHE A 90 -16.06 -3.62 5.12
N GLY A 91 -15.71 -4.51 4.20
CA GLY A 91 -16.67 -5.33 3.46
C GLY A 91 -17.41 -4.67 2.31
N TYR A 92 -17.03 -3.48 1.86
CA TYR A 92 -17.70 -2.81 0.73
C TYR A 92 -17.35 -3.44 -0.62
N LYS A 93 -16.07 -3.81 -0.82
CA LYS A 93 -15.56 -4.54 -1.97
C LYS A 93 -14.54 -5.56 -1.47
N THR A 94 -14.40 -6.67 -2.18
CA THR A 94 -13.35 -7.66 -1.84
C THR A 94 -11.98 -7.15 -2.27
N ASN A 95 -10.93 -7.72 -1.70
CA ASN A 95 -9.55 -7.44 -2.13
C ASN A 95 -9.37 -7.75 -3.62
N ALA A 96 -9.94 -8.85 -4.12
CA ALA A 96 -9.87 -9.22 -5.53
C ALA A 96 -10.55 -8.18 -6.41
N GLU A 97 -11.73 -7.67 -6.01
CA GLU A 97 -12.42 -6.62 -6.74
C GLU A 97 -11.60 -5.33 -6.79
N MET A 98 -10.99 -4.93 -5.66
CA MET A 98 -10.15 -3.75 -5.61
C MET A 98 -8.89 -3.90 -6.47
N TYR A 99 -8.24 -5.07 -6.41
CA TYR A 99 -7.10 -5.39 -7.26
C TYR A 99 -7.45 -5.22 -8.74
N ASN A 100 -8.54 -5.83 -9.18
CA ASN A 100 -8.95 -5.79 -10.58
C ASN A 100 -9.34 -4.38 -11.03
N TYR A 101 -10.00 -3.60 -10.17
CA TYR A 101 -10.33 -2.21 -10.48
C TYR A 101 -9.06 -1.38 -10.71
N ILE A 102 -8.08 -1.50 -9.84
CA ILE A 102 -6.81 -0.77 -9.97
C ILE A 102 -6.09 -1.19 -11.26
N LYS A 103 -6.01 -2.50 -11.50
CA LYS A 103 -5.36 -3.04 -12.70
C LYS A 103 -5.96 -2.48 -13.99
N ASP A 104 -7.28 -2.43 -14.06
CA ASP A 104 -8.00 -2.08 -15.28
C ASP A 104 -8.18 -0.58 -15.48
N ASN A 105 -8.13 0.23 -14.42
CA ASN A 105 -8.55 1.64 -14.48
C ASN A 105 -7.51 2.66 -14.04
N LEU A 106 -6.49 2.27 -13.27
CA LEU A 106 -5.55 3.23 -12.69
C LEU A 106 -4.13 3.04 -13.22
N ASN A 107 -3.33 4.10 -13.11
CA ASN A 107 -1.91 4.07 -13.47
C ASN A 107 -1.09 3.85 -12.17
N PHE A 108 -0.37 2.74 -12.10
CA PHE A 108 0.39 2.33 -10.92
C PHE A 108 1.77 1.80 -11.32
N ASP A 109 2.69 1.74 -10.36
CA ASP A 109 4.00 1.15 -10.59
C ASP A 109 3.97 -0.37 -10.39
N GLN A 110 3.64 -0.83 -9.17
CA GLN A 110 3.44 -2.25 -8.88
C GLN A 110 2.09 -2.47 -8.23
N LEU A 111 1.47 -3.60 -8.54
CA LEU A 111 0.23 -4.04 -7.96
C LEU A 111 0.39 -5.51 -7.60
N ILE A 112 0.28 -5.83 -6.30
CA ILE A 112 0.59 -7.17 -5.83
C ILE A 112 -0.62 -7.80 -5.17
N TRP A 113 -0.97 -8.97 -5.67
CA TRP A 113 -1.92 -9.90 -5.06
C TRP A 113 -1.19 -10.65 -3.95
N GLU A 114 -1.37 -10.19 -2.71
CA GLU A 114 -0.57 -10.65 -1.57
C GLU A 114 -1.23 -11.86 -0.91
N PHE A 115 -0.64 -13.05 -1.14
CA PHE A 115 -1.03 -14.30 -0.50
C PHE A 115 -2.49 -14.68 -0.72
N GLY A 116 -3.15 -15.25 0.30
CA GLY A 116 -4.53 -15.70 0.17
C GLY A 116 -4.64 -16.92 -0.75
N ASN A 117 -5.59 -16.87 -1.68
CA ASN A 117 -5.81 -17.91 -2.67
C ASN A 117 -6.12 -17.28 -4.04
N ASP A 118 -6.47 -18.09 -5.02
CA ASP A 118 -6.74 -17.61 -6.38
C ASP A 118 -8.04 -16.79 -6.48
N THR A 119 -8.87 -16.84 -5.46
CA THR A 119 -10.15 -16.10 -5.42
C THR A 119 -10.00 -14.73 -4.78
N ASN A 120 -9.21 -14.62 -3.72
CA ASN A 120 -9.05 -13.37 -2.97
C ASN A 120 -7.68 -13.33 -2.27
N PRO A 121 -6.90 -12.26 -2.44
CA PRO A 121 -5.66 -12.12 -1.68
C PRO A 121 -5.94 -11.73 -0.24
N ASP A 122 -4.94 -11.89 0.64
CA ASP A 122 -5.03 -11.44 2.04
C ASP A 122 -5.06 -9.91 2.15
N TRP A 123 -4.33 -9.23 1.27
CA TRP A 123 -4.39 -7.78 1.09
C TRP A 123 -3.88 -7.41 -0.29
N VAL A 124 -3.97 -6.14 -0.66
CA VAL A 124 -3.49 -5.63 -1.93
C VAL A 124 -2.40 -4.58 -1.65
N HIS A 125 -1.25 -4.76 -2.27
CA HIS A 125 -0.16 -3.80 -2.25
C HIS A 125 -0.14 -3.01 -3.55
N ILE A 126 -0.09 -1.68 -3.47
CA ILE A 126 0.02 -0.81 -4.64
C ILE A 126 1.15 0.19 -4.42
N SER A 127 1.91 0.45 -5.46
CA SER A 127 2.89 1.53 -5.47
C SER A 127 2.67 2.49 -6.64
N TYR A 128 3.21 3.68 -6.49
CA TYR A 128 3.08 4.76 -7.46
C TYR A 128 4.38 5.59 -7.44
N VAL A 129 4.97 5.80 -8.61
CA VAL A 129 6.18 6.62 -8.76
C VAL A 129 5.82 7.96 -9.38
N SER A 130 5.39 7.96 -10.62
CA SER A 130 4.88 9.10 -11.36
C SER A 130 4.13 8.61 -12.58
N GLU A 131 3.35 9.47 -13.21
CA GLU A 131 2.58 9.13 -14.39
C GLU A 131 3.46 8.48 -15.48
N ASP A 132 4.67 9.02 -15.70
CA ASP A 132 5.57 8.57 -16.77
C ASP A 132 6.47 7.39 -16.36
N GLN A 133 6.74 7.22 -15.09
CA GLN A 133 7.72 6.22 -14.60
C GLN A 133 7.06 4.96 -14.04
N ASN A 134 5.76 4.92 -13.92
CA ASN A 134 5.03 3.75 -13.45
C ASN A 134 5.18 2.59 -14.43
N ARG A 135 5.55 1.41 -13.91
CA ARG A 135 5.82 0.21 -14.71
C ARG A 135 4.60 -0.64 -15.01
N LYS A 136 3.50 -0.44 -14.30
CA LYS A 136 2.28 -1.25 -14.39
C LYS A 136 2.54 -2.75 -14.22
N ARG A 137 3.41 -3.11 -13.28
CA ARG A 137 3.73 -4.51 -12.99
C ARG A 137 2.70 -5.11 -12.05
N CYS A 138 2.06 -6.19 -12.51
CA CYS A 138 1.17 -7.00 -11.70
C CYS A 138 1.91 -8.23 -11.21
N LEU A 139 1.90 -8.44 -9.88
CA LEU A 139 2.61 -9.54 -9.24
C LEU A 139 1.66 -10.33 -8.35
N LYS A 140 2.02 -11.58 -8.09
CA LYS A 140 1.40 -12.43 -7.09
C LYS A 140 2.45 -12.87 -6.10
N ALA A 141 2.15 -12.75 -4.81
CA ALA A 141 3.02 -13.23 -3.74
C ALA A 141 2.42 -14.53 -3.17
N GLU A 142 3.25 -15.55 -3.07
CA GLU A 142 2.90 -16.85 -2.51
C GLU A 142 3.94 -17.26 -1.48
N ARG A 143 3.54 -18.08 -0.50
CA ARG A 143 4.48 -18.66 0.46
C ARG A 143 4.97 -20.00 -0.06
N LYS A 144 6.28 -20.15 -0.19
CA LYS A 144 6.93 -21.43 -0.55
C LYS A 144 8.06 -21.68 0.43
N ASP A 145 8.02 -22.80 1.13
CA ASP A 145 9.01 -23.17 2.14
C ASP A 145 9.20 -22.06 3.20
N GLY A 146 8.13 -21.43 3.64
CA GLY A 146 8.15 -20.37 4.64
C GLY A 146 8.62 -19.00 4.13
N LYS A 147 8.89 -18.86 2.83
CA LYS A 147 9.37 -17.62 2.22
C LYS A 147 8.35 -17.06 1.25
N ALA A 148 8.30 -15.72 1.15
CA ALA A 148 7.51 -15.04 0.14
C ALA A 148 8.19 -15.15 -1.22
N VAL A 149 7.44 -15.63 -2.22
CA VAL A 149 7.90 -15.73 -3.61
C VAL A 149 6.97 -14.90 -4.48
N TYR A 150 7.56 -14.00 -5.26
CA TYR A 150 6.80 -13.10 -6.14
C TYR A 150 6.92 -13.56 -7.57
N SER A 151 5.81 -13.59 -8.30
CA SER A 151 5.77 -13.93 -9.72
C SER A 151 4.95 -12.90 -10.48
N ILE A 152 5.36 -12.63 -11.72
CA ILE A 152 4.63 -11.72 -12.61
C ILE A 152 3.39 -12.43 -13.13
N ILE A 153 2.26 -11.76 -13.10
CA ILE A 153 0.98 -12.30 -13.57
C ILE A 153 0.32 -11.41 -14.62
#